data_fa7156bbcbc5a46e84b1af3c2ea02839
#
_entry.id   fa7156bbcbc5a46e84b1af3c2ea02839
#
_cell.length_a   1.000
_cell.length_b   1.000
_cell.length_c   1.000
_cell.angle_alpha   90.00
_cell.angle_beta   90.00
_cell.angle_gamma   90.00
#
_symmetry.space_group_name_H-M   'P 1'
#
loop_
_entity.id
_entity.type
_entity.pdbx_description
1 polymer ?
#
loop_
_entity_poly.entity_id
_entity_poly.type
_entity_poly.pdbx_seq_one_letter_code
_entity_poly.pdbx_strand_id
1 'polypeptide(L)'
;MTNALEKGSIVAVIGSGAMGAGIAQVAAASGYQVRLFDTRAEAVDKAIADIGKVYGKLVDKGRMSAVDADAARARLAGVASLKDVAGAAIVVEAIVENLDVKRMLFADLEGIVGDDCILATNTSSISVTAIAAKLRRPERLVGMHFFNPVPLMALVEVISGLATAPAVADTVFATAAAWGKNPVHAKSTPGFIVNRVARPFYAEALRLLSEQAADAATLDVVMREAGGFRMGPFELMDLIGHDVNFSVTQSVFNAYFGDPRFTPSVLQQEMVNAGFLGRKSGRGFYRYGDDAAKAAVLDEAPQARPGAVNISIEPGAKGSVTAPMELRLENTGFAVKHRDPLPGAAAHEAAAFHCHGAAVFLTDGRSATERAAANKHADTVLYDLALDCAGATRIALARADQCSDAAYHAVVGLFQAAGFAVTRLDDVPGMAVMRTVAMLANEAADAVNQGVCSAAAVDIAMQKGVNYPRGPLAWADSVGLAHIVTVLSNLATTYGEDRYRVSPLLRRKLAGGARFHG
;
A
#
# COMPACT_ATOMS: atom_id res chain seq x y z
N MET A 1 21.10 19.95 12.84
CA MET A 1 20.38 18.66 12.88
C MET A 1 19.72 18.60 14.24
N THR A 2 18.40 18.49 14.27
CA THR A 2 17.62 18.30 15.50
C THR A 2 17.93 16.91 16.03
N ASN A 3 18.21 16.80 17.34
CA ASN A 3 18.58 15.54 17.95
C ASN A 3 17.32 14.79 18.43
N ALA A 4 17.41 13.47 18.51
CA ALA A 4 16.43 12.66 19.22
C ALA A 4 16.36 13.10 20.70
N LEU A 5 15.24 12.83 21.35
CA LEU A 5 15.15 12.97 22.82
C LEU A 5 16.26 12.15 23.48
N GLU A 6 16.81 12.68 24.56
CA GLU A 6 17.88 12.01 25.31
C GLU A 6 17.38 10.67 25.88
N LYS A 7 18.24 9.63 25.81
CA LYS A 7 17.93 8.36 26.49
C LYS A 7 17.76 8.59 28.00
N GLY A 8 16.80 7.90 28.57
CA GLY A 8 16.43 8.11 30.00
C GLY A 8 15.36 9.18 30.18
N SER A 9 15.06 10.03 29.18
CA SER A 9 13.93 10.95 29.26
C SER A 9 12.60 10.19 29.46
N ILE A 10 11.64 10.89 30.09
CA ILE A 10 10.31 10.32 30.34
C ILE A 10 9.45 10.43 29.06
N VAL A 11 8.96 9.30 28.58
CA VAL A 11 7.93 9.16 27.55
C VAL A 11 6.63 8.79 28.25
N ALA A 12 5.66 9.68 28.24
CA ALA A 12 4.33 9.36 28.74
C ALA A 12 3.47 8.78 27.60
N VAL A 13 2.75 7.71 27.86
CA VAL A 13 1.81 7.09 26.91
C VAL A 13 0.42 7.11 27.54
N ILE A 14 -0.52 7.74 26.86
CA ILE A 14 -1.91 7.87 27.31
C ILE A 14 -2.80 6.93 26.49
N GLY A 15 -3.39 5.95 27.17
CA GLY A 15 -4.10 4.83 26.59
C GLY A 15 -3.26 3.54 26.64
N SER A 16 -3.80 2.49 27.24
CA SER A 16 -3.12 1.19 27.44
C SER A 16 -3.64 0.08 26.51
N GLY A 17 -4.42 0.46 25.47
CA GLY A 17 -4.87 -0.46 24.41
C GLY A 17 -3.70 -0.99 23.56
N ALA A 18 -4.01 -1.78 22.52
CA ALA A 18 -3.02 -2.43 21.66
C ALA A 18 -1.93 -1.46 21.14
N MET A 19 -2.35 -0.25 20.71
CA MET A 19 -1.41 0.75 20.19
C MET A 19 -0.55 1.34 21.32
N GLY A 20 -1.16 1.83 22.40
CA GLY A 20 -0.42 2.44 23.50
C GLY A 20 0.52 1.47 24.21
N ALA A 21 0.08 0.23 24.46
CA ALA A 21 0.95 -0.82 24.99
C ALA A 21 2.14 -1.11 24.07
N GLY A 22 1.89 -1.17 22.74
CA GLY A 22 2.96 -1.37 21.77
C GLY A 22 3.95 -0.19 21.70
N ILE A 23 3.47 1.06 21.79
CA ILE A 23 4.31 2.27 21.84
C ILE A 23 5.15 2.26 23.14
N ALA A 24 4.53 1.97 24.28
CA ALA A 24 5.21 1.85 25.58
C ALA A 24 6.31 0.77 25.53
N GLN A 25 6.01 -0.40 24.95
CA GLN A 25 6.97 -1.48 24.75
C GLN A 25 8.20 -1.01 23.96
N VAL A 26 7.99 -0.37 22.82
CA VAL A 26 9.09 0.06 21.93
C VAL A 26 9.92 1.16 22.61
N ALA A 27 9.29 2.14 23.25
CA ALA A 27 9.99 3.21 23.96
C ALA A 27 10.86 2.67 25.10
N ALA A 28 10.32 1.76 25.93
CA ALA A 28 11.06 1.15 27.04
C ALA A 28 12.25 0.31 26.55
N ALA A 29 12.07 -0.48 25.49
CA ALA A 29 13.15 -1.26 24.87
C ALA A 29 14.23 -0.35 24.26
N SER A 30 13.88 0.85 23.82
CA SER A 30 14.81 1.85 23.26
C SER A 30 15.55 2.68 24.31
N GLY A 31 15.30 2.44 25.61
CA GLY A 31 16.06 3.04 26.71
C GLY A 31 15.40 4.25 27.38
N TYR A 32 14.10 4.49 27.14
CA TYR A 32 13.36 5.60 27.72
C TYR A 32 12.56 5.17 28.95
N GLN A 33 12.40 6.06 29.93
CA GLN A 33 11.51 5.86 31.07
C GLN A 33 10.07 6.03 30.58
N VAL A 34 9.21 5.04 30.77
CA VAL A 34 7.82 5.07 30.27
C VAL A 34 6.85 5.21 31.43
N ARG A 35 5.97 6.19 31.34
CA ARG A 35 4.80 6.36 32.21
C ARG A 35 3.54 6.05 31.42
N LEU A 36 2.90 4.92 31.73
CA LEU A 36 1.69 4.47 31.05
C LEU A 36 0.46 4.83 31.90
N PHE A 37 -0.48 5.56 31.29
CA PHE A 37 -1.74 5.97 31.90
C PHE A 37 -2.93 5.47 31.10
N ASP A 38 -3.97 5.01 31.81
CA ASP A 38 -5.31 4.78 31.27
C ASP A 38 -6.34 5.15 32.35
N THR A 39 -7.56 5.47 31.95
CA THR A 39 -8.66 5.73 32.90
C THR A 39 -9.07 4.50 33.69
N ARG A 40 -8.66 3.31 33.25
CA ARG A 40 -8.87 2.02 33.91
C ARG A 40 -7.53 1.47 34.40
N ALA A 41 -7.31 1.54 35.71
CA ALA A 41 -6.04 1.12 36.32
C ALA A 41 -5.69 -0.36 35.99
N GLU A 42 -6.66 -1.25 36.04
CA GLU A 42 -6.49 -2.67 35.72
C GLU A 42 -6.03 -2.92 34.29
N ALA A 43 -6.35 -2.01 33.36
CA ALA A 43 -5.89 -2.09 31.97
C ALA A 43 -4.40 -1.73 31.84
N VAL A 44 -3.91 -0.82 32.67
CA VAL A 44 -2.48 -0.45 32.76
C VAL A 44 -1.66 -1.63 33.28
N ASP A 45 -2.07 -2.21 34.41
CA ASP A 45 -1.38 -3.35 35.02
C ASP A 45 -1.33 -4.55 34.06
N LYS A 46 -2.46 -4.83 33.41
CA LYS A 46 -2.52 -5.87 32.38
C LYS A 46 -1.57 -5.59 31.22
N ALA A 47 -1.53 -4.37 30.71
CA ALA A 47 -0.66 -4.00 29.60
C ALA A 47 0.82 -4.18 29.95
N ILE A 48 1.25 -3.73 31.13
CA ILE A 48 2.63 -3.88 31.62
C ILE A 48 2.99 -5.37 31.76
N ALA A 49 2.10 -6.17 32.36
CA ALA A 49 2.30 -7.61 32.50
C ALA A 49 2.43 -8.30 31.14
N ASP A 50 1.59 -7.96 30.16
CA ASP A 50 1.61 -8.54 28.83
C ASP A 50 2.86 -8.12 28.04
N ILE A 51 3.32 -6.85 28.16
CA ILE A 51 4.62 -6.41 27.62
C ILE A 51 5.77 -7.22 28.24
N GLY A 52 5.74 -7.44 29.56
CA GLY A 52 6.73 -8.29 30.25
C GLY A 52 6.80 -9.71 29.72
N LYS A 53 5.63 -10.32 29.41
CA LYS A 53 5.56 -11.65 28.75
C LYS A 53 6.15 -11.62 27.34
N VAL A 54 5.91 -10.54 26.58
CA VAL A 54 6.49 -10.38 25.23
C VAL A 54 8.00 -10.33 25.30
N TYR A 55 8.58 -9.56 26.22
CA TYR A 55 10.03 -9.53 26.41
C TYR A 55 10.59 -10.92 26.78
N GLY A 56 9.92 -11.68 27.66
CA GLY A 56 10.29 -13.07 27.96
C GLY A 56 10.35 -13.93 26.71
N LYS A 57 9.31 -13.89 25.87
CA LYS A 57 9.29 -14.64 24.59
C LYS A 57 10.37 -14.21 23.62
N LEU A 58 10.82 -12.95 23.64
CA LEU A 58 11.92 -12.48 22.81
C LEU A 58 13.27 -13.03 23.31
N VAL A 59 13.44 -13.14 24.63
CA VAL A 59 14.61 -13.79 25.24
C VAL A 59 14.66 -15.28 24.87
N ASP A 60 13.54 -15.99 25.05
CA ASP A 60 13.43 -17.42 24.69
C ASP A 60 13.76 -17.70 23.21
N LYS A 61 13.48 -16.74 22.33
CA LYS A 61 13.79 -16.81 20.89
C LYS A 61 15.18 -16.28 20.52
N GLY A 62 15.99 -15.88 21.50
CA GLY A 62 17.32 -15.30 21.27
C GLY A 62 17.32 -13.95 20.54
N ARG A 63 16.17 -13.23 20.56
CA ARG A 63 16.01 -11.92 19.89
C ARG A 63 16.27 -10.74 20.82
N MET A 64 16.44 -10.98 22.11
CA MET A 64 16.74 -9.99 23.14
C MET A 64 17.54 -10.67 24.25
N SER A 65 18.51 -9.98 24.85
CA SER A 65 19.21 -10.52 26.01
C SER A 65 18.33 -10.46 27.26
N ALA A 66 18.53 -11.34 28.23
CA ALA A 66 17.82 -11.28 29.50
C ALA A 66 18.05 -9.94 30.23
N VAL A 67 19.30 -9.44 30.19
CA VAL A 67 19.68 -8.15 30.79
C VAL A 67 18.91 -6.99 30.15
N ASP A 68 18.81 -6.96 28.82
CA ASP A 68 18.05 -5.91 28.12
C ASP A 68 16.55 -6.00 28.41
N ALA A 69 16.01 -7.23 28.50
CA ALA A 69 14.60 -7.46 28.82
C ALA A 69 14.26 -6.96 30.24
N ASP A 70 15.10 -7.25 31.24
CA ASP A 70 14.90 -6.80 32.61
C ASP A 70 15.07 -5.29 32.73
N ALA A 71 16.05 -4.72 32.04
CA ALA A 71 16.23 -3.28 31.96
C ALA A 71 15.03 -2.57 31.29
N ALA A 72 14.47 -3.15 30.23
CA ALA A 72 13.27 -2.62 29.57
C ALA A 72 12.02 -2.70 30.47
N ARG A 73 11.84 -3.81 31.21
CA ARG A 73 10.76 -3.93 32.21
C ARG A 73 10.88 -2.88 33.31
N ALA A 74 12.07 -2.66 33.82
CA ALA A 74 12.33 -1.68 34.90
C ALA A 74 12.02 -0.23 34.49
N ARG A 75 11.98 0.06 33.18
CA ARG A 75 11.63 1.39 32.68
C ARG A 75 10.12 1.60 32.51
N LEU A 76 9.29 0.57 32.64
CA LEU A 76 7.83 0.65 32.50
C LEU A 76 7.20 0.91 33.87
N ALA A 77 6.47 2.00 34.02
CA ALA A 77 5.69 2.32 35.20
C ALA A 77 4.26 2.70 34.83
N GLY A 78 3.29 2.05 35.47
CA GLY A 78 1.90 2.51 35.47
C GLY A 78 1.76 3.72 36.40
N VAL A 79 0.95 4.70 35.98
CA VAL A 79 0.66 5.89 36.78
C VAL A 79 -0.84 6.04 37.00
N ALA A 80 -1.23 6.53 38.18
CA ALA A 80 -2.63 6.61 38.58
C ALA A 80 -3.32 7.90 38.15
N SER A 81 -2.55 8.95 37.87
CA SER A 81 -3.08 10.27 37.52
C SER A 81 -2.34 10.86 36.32
N LEU A 82 -3.06 11.64 35.48
CA LEU A 82 -2.42 12.46 34.47
C LEU A 82 -1.37 13.43 35.03
N LYS A 83 -1.50 13.88 36.28
CA LYS A 83 -0.50 14.74 36.92
C LYS A 83 0.86 14.06 37.06
N ASP A 84 0.88 12.74 37.11
CA ASP A 84 2.14 11.98 37.26
C ASP A 84 2.99 12.03 35.98
N VAL A 85 2.47 12.55 34.86
CA VAL A 85 3.25 12.72 33.62
C VAL A 85 3.89 14.11 33.48
N ALA A 86 3.82 14.97 34.49
CA ALA A 86 4.30 16.37 34.47
C ALA A 86 5.74 16.54 33.95
N GLY A 87 6.64 15.59 34.29
CA GLY A 87 8.04 15.60 33.85
C GLY A 87 8.33 14.94 32.50
N ALA A 88 7.32 14.64 31.70
CA ALA A 88 7.52 14.01 30.40
C ALA A 88 8.19 14.96 29.40
N ALA A 89 9.16 14.43 28.63
CA ALA A 89 9.73 15.12 27.47
C ALA A 89 8.82 15.02 26.23
N ILE A 90 8.06 13.93 26.16
CA ILE A 90 7.03 13.71 25.16
C ILE A 90 5.85 12.95 25.75
N VAL A 91 4.65 13.35 25.39
CA VAL A 91 3.41 12.59 25.65
C VAL A 91 2.90 12.04 24.33
N VAL A 92 2.68 10.71 24.23
CA VAL A 92 2.08 10.06 23.07
C VAL A 92 0.68 9.59 23.43
N GLU A 93 -0.33 10.17 22.79
CA GLU A 93 -1.74 9.83 22.98
C GLU A 93 -2.13 8.69 22.04
N ALA A 94 -2.78 7.65 22.56
CA ALA A 94 -3.31 6.49 21.84
C ALA A 94 -4.67 6.04 22.42
N ILE A 95 -5.60 7.00 22.61
CA ILE A 95 -6.95 6.76 23.14
C ILE A 95 -7.97 6.58 21.99
N VAL A 96 -9.27 6.57 22.34
CA VAL A 96 -10.38 6.47 21.38
C VAL A 96 -10.29 7.54 20.28
N GLU A 97 -10.64 7.13 19.04
CA GLU A 97 -10.56 8.01 17.87
C GLU A 97 -11.77 8.95 17.81
N ASN A 98 -11.75 9.96 18.67
CA ASN A 98 -12.79 10.99 18.81
C ASN A 98 -12.13 12.35 19.00
N LEU A 99 -12.45 13.32 18.13
CA LEU A 99 -11.82 14.64 18.12
C LEU A 99 -12.01 15.40 19.43
N ASP A 100 -13.23 15.41 19.97
CA ASP A 100 -13.53 16.21 21.16
C ASP A 100 -12.87 15.62 22.40
N VAL A 101 -12.82 14.29 22.52
CA VAL A 101 -12.10 13.60 23.60
C VAL A 101 -10.61 13.89 23.53
N LYS A 102 -10.02 13.86 22.33
CA LYS A 102 -8.59 14.18 22.15
C LYS A 102 -8.31 15.65 22.47
N ARG A 103 -9.16 16.58 22.08
CA ARG A 103 -9.02 18.01 22.41
C ARG A 103 -9.07 18.26 23.91
N MET A 104 -10.01 17.65 24.63
CA MET A 104 -10.09 17.75 26.10
C MET A 104 -8.83 17.22 26.75
N LEU A 105 -8.39 16.02 26.37
CA LEU A 105 -7.18 15.44 26.90
C LEU A 105 -5.95 16.33 26.69
N PHE A 106 -5.74 16.84 25.46
CA PHE A 106 -4.58 17.68 25.18
C PHE A 106 -4.64 19.04 25.89
N ALA A 107 -5.83 19.61 26.10
CA ALA A 107 -5.99 20.81 26.92
C ALA A 107 -5.61 20.56 28.39
N ASP A 108 -6.00 19.42 28.97
CA ASP A 108 -5.62 19.02 30.32
C ASP A 108 -4.10 18.78 30.41
N LEU A 109 -3.52 18.05 29.45
CA LEU A 109 -2.09 17.77 29.39
C LEU A 109 -1.27 19.05 29.26
N GLU A 110 -1.72 20.02 28.49
CA GLU A 110 -1.04 21.32 28.35
C GLU A 110 -0.92 22.07 29.69
N GLY A 111 -1.87 21.86 30.61
CA GLY A 111 -1.82 22.42 31.99
C GLY A 111 -0.95 21.63 32.95
N ILE A 112 -0.51 20.44 32.60
CA ILE A 112 0.22 19.51 33.47
C ILE A 112 1.71 19.46 33.13
N VAL A 113 2.04 19.34 31.83
CA VAL A 113 3.42 19.14 31.37
C VAL A 113 4.15 20.46 31.16
N GLY A 114 5.48 20.41 31.24
CA GLY A 114 6.33 21.57 30.97
C GLY A 114 6.17 22.13 29.54
N ASP A 115 6.58 23.38 29.37
CA ASP A 115 6.43 24.10 28.09
C ASP A 115 7.23 23.48 26.94
N ASP A 116 8.33 22.81 27.22
CA ASP A 116 9.18 22.13 26.24
C ASP A 116 8.73 20.70 25.93
N CYS A 117 7.71 20.19 26.63
CA CYS A 117 7.17 18.86 26.39
C CYS A 117 6.47 18.80 25.02
N ILE A 118 6.85 17.83 24.20
CA ILE A 118 6.20 17.54 22.92
C ILE A 118 4.87 16.80 23.17
N LEU A 119 3.82 17.24 22.52
CA LEU A 119 2.53 16.57 22.50
C LEU A 119 2.38 15.80 21.18
N ALA A 120 2.22 14.48 21.26
CA ALA A 120 2.10 13.63 20.08
C ALA A 120 0.78 12.86 20.09
N THR A 121 0.11 12.78 18.95
CA THR A 121 -1.11 11.98 18.78
C THR A 121 -0.86 10.80 17.83
N ASN A 122 -1.32 9.61 18.20
CA ASN A 122 -1.28 8.43 17.34
C ASN A 122 -2.56 8.28 16.49
N THR A 123 -3.32 9.35 16.28
CA THR A 123 -4.50 9.32 15.42
C THR A 123 -4.17 8.76 14.04
N SER A 124 -5.11 8.00 13.46
CA SER A 124 -4.98 7.45 12.10
C SER A 124 -5.75 8.27 11.04
N SER A 125 -6.67 9.13 11.46
CA SER A 125 -7.62 9.77 10.56
C SER A 125 -7.99 11.21 10.95
N ILE A 126 -7.86 11.59 12.22
CA ILE A 126 -8.26 12.92 12.70
C ILE A 126 -7.16 13.93 12.35
N SER A 127 -7.59 15.10 11.88
CA SER A 127 -6.68 16.21 11.57
C SER A 127 -5.87 16.64 12.80
N VAL A 128 -4.54 16.56 12.70
CA VAL A 128 -3.61 17.05 13.74
C VAL A 128 -3.84 18.54 14.00
N THR A 129 -4.12 19.32 12.95
CA THR A 129 -4.50 20.72 13.05
C THR A 129 -5.76 20.91 13.89
N ALA A 130 -6.78 20.06 13.67
CA ALA A 130 -8.04 20.16 14.40
C ALA A 130 -7.87 19.79 15.88
N ILE A 131 -7.01 18.84 16.21
CA ILE A 131 -6.67 18.49 17.60
C ILE A 131 -5.97 19.67 18.28
N ALA A 132 -5.00 20.28 17.60
CA ALA A 132 -4.21 21.40 18.13
C ALA A 132 -4.99 22.72 18.30
N ALA A 133 -6.14 22.87 17.64
CA ALA A 133 -6.82 24.16 17.47
C ALA A 133 -7.22 24.89 18.78
N LYS A 134 -7.32 24.16 19.90
CA LYS A 134 -7.69 24.75 21.22
C LYS A 134 -6.51 24.85 22.18
N LEU A 135 -5.33 24.46 21.76
CA LEU A 135 -4.12 24.59 22.60
C LEU A 135 -3.63 26.04 22.61
N ARG A 136 -3.05 26.46 23.71
CA ARG A 136 -2.35 27.74 23.84
C ARG A 136 -1.05 27.76 23.05
N ARG A 137 -0.40 26.59 22.96
CA ARG A 137 0.87 26.37 22.26
C ARG A 137 0.73 25.24 21.24
N PRO A 138 -0.04 25.44 20.15
CA PRO A 138 -0.33 24.42 19.15
C PRO A 138 0.92 23.97 18.38
N GLU A 139 2.00 24.76 18.40
CA GLU A 139 3.26 24.50 17.70
C GLU A 139 4.00 23.26 18.22
N ARG A 140 3.71 22.82 19.45
CA ARG A 140 4.31 21.62 20.07
C ARG A 140 3.51 20.33 19.86
N LEU A 141 2.36 20.41 19.17
CA LEU A 141 1.57 19.23 18.85
C LEU A 141 1.92 18.69 17.45
N VAL A 142 2.14 17.37 17.37
CA VAL A 142 2.53 16.64 16.16
C VAL A 142 1.83 15.29 16.12
N GLY A 143 1.56 14.75 14.93
CA GLY A 143 1.16 13.36 14.78
C GLY A 143 2.37 12.43 14.85
N MET A 144 2.24 11.33 15.56
CA MET A 144 3.22 10.23 15.62
C MET A 144 2.46 8.92 15.40
N HIS A 145 2.14 8.65 14.14
CA HIS A 145 1.24 7.58 13.74
C HIS A 145 2.01 6.27 13.55
N PHE A 146 1.74 5.32 14.42
CA PHE A 146 2.27 3.96 14.38
C PHE A 146 1.28 3.01 13.70
N PHE A 147 1.79 1.89 13.21
CA PHE A 147 1.00 0.83 12.58
C PHE A 147 0.93 -0.41 13.47
N ASN A 148 -0.23 -1.09 13.47
CA ASN A 148 -0.47 -2.27 14.30
C ASN A 148 0.07 -3.55 13.61
N PRO A 149 0.81 -4.41 14.29
CA PRO A 149 1.32 -4.31 15.68
C PRO A 149 2.57 -3.41 15.76
N VAL A 150 2.56 -2.44 16.70
CA VAL A 150 3.64 -1.44 16.82
C VAL A 150 5.04 -2.03 16.90
N PRO A 151 5.33 -3.09 17.66
CA PRO A 151 6.68 -3.65 17.70
C PRO A 151 7.16 -4.28 16.40
N LEU A 152 6.25 -4.72 15.53
CA LEU A 152 6.57 -5.43 14.29
C LEU A 152 6.61 -4.51 13.07
N MET A 153 5.76 -3.48 13.06
CA MET A 153 5.67 -2.54 11.95
C MET A 153 6.77 -1.50 12.04
N ALA A 154 7.53 -1.36 10.97
CA ALA A 154 8.70 -0.49 10.97
C ALA A 154 8.37 0.99 10.74
N LEU A 155 7.25 1.31 10.12
CA LEU A 155 6.89 2.68 9.75
C LEU A 155 6.39 3.50 10.94
N VAL A 156 6.77 4.79 10.96
CA VAL A 156 6.11 5.84 11.73
C VAL A 156 5.89 7.05 10.80
N GLU A 157 4.66 7.51 10.65
CA GLU A 157 4.37 8.78 10.00
C GLU A 157 4.46 9.90 11.03
N VAL A 158 5.30 10.89 10.79
CA VAL A 158 5.42 12.11 11.60
C VAL A 158 4.64 13.21 10.90
N ILE A 159 3.49 13.58 11.47
CA ILE A 159 2.49 14.38 10.78
C ILE A 159 2.48 15.80 11.34
N SER A 160 2.83 16.78 10.50
CA SER A 160 2.75 18.19 10.84
C SER A 160 1.37 18.75 10.57
N GLY A 161 0.71 19.28 11.60
CA GLY A 161 -0.44 20.18 11.45
C GLY A 161 -0.01 21.56 10.94
N LEU A 162 -0.96 22.45 10.71
CA LEU A 162 -0.66 23.81 10.22
C LEU A 162 0.20 24.63 11.18
N ALA A 163 0.07 24.41 12.48
CA ALA A 163 0.81 25.13 13.50
C ALA A 163 2.07 24.40 13.99
N THR A 164 2.24 23.11 13.69
CA THR A 164 3.36 22.29 14.20
C THR A 164 4.70 22.92 13.84
N ALA A 165 5.55 23.20 14.86
CA ALA A 165 6.88 23.72 14.63
C ALA A 165 7.77 22.68 13.93
N PRO A 166 8.55 23.05 12.91
CA PRO A 166 9.45 22.11 12.22
C PRO A 166 10.40 21.39 13.17
N ALA A 167 10.97 22.08 14.15
CA ALA A 167 11.87 21.49 15.14
C ALA A 167 11.21 20.39 15.99
N VAL A 168 9.90 20.51 16.28
CA VAL A 168 9.12 19.49 16.99
C VAL A 168 8.97 18.25 16.12
N ALA A 169 8.58 18.42 14.86
CA ALA A 169 8.46 17.30 13.91
C ALA A 169 9.81 16.61 13.70
N ASP A 170 10.90 17.36 13.55
CA ASP A 170 12.25 16.80 13.36
C ASP A 170 12.74 16.06 14.61
N THR A 171 12.45 16.54 15.81
CA THR A 171 12.78 15.84 17.08
C THR A 171 12.02 14.52 17.18
N VAL A 172 10.72 14.51 16.84
CA VAL A 172 9.91 13.27 16.82
C VAL A 172 10.39 12.31 15.76
N PHE A 173 10.78 12.80 14.58
CA PHE A 173 11.38 11.99 13.52
C PHE A 173 12.67 11.32 14.02
N ALA A 174 13.60 12.09 14.57
CA ALA A 174 14.86 11.56 15.09
C ALA A 174 14.63 10.56 16.24
N THR A 175 13.64 10.83 17.11
CA THR A 175 13.27 9.95 18.23
C THR A 175 12.68 8.63 17.71
N ALA A 176 11.78 8.66 16.73
CA ALA A 176 11.25 7.45 16.11
C ALA A 176 12.36 6.61 15.45
N ALA A 177 13.32 7.27 14.78
CA ALA A 177 14.49 6.60 14.21
C ALA A 177 15.36 5.94 15.32
N ALA A 178 15.57 6.62 16.43
CA ALA A 178 16.27 6.08 17.59
C ALA A 178 15.53 4.89 18.25
N TRP A 179 14.20 4.78 18.05
CA TRP A 179 13.40 3.62 18.45
C TRP A 179 13.47 2.46 17.43
N GLY A 180 14.36 2.54 16.44
CA GLY A 180 14.52 1.51 15.41
C GLY A 180 13.39 1.52 14.37
N LYS A 181 12.64 2.62 14.25
CA LYS A 181 11.60 2.79 13.23
C LYS A 181 12.15 3.45 11.98
N ASN A 182 11.37 3.37 10.89
CA ASN A 182 11.60 4.11 9.66
C ASN A 182 10.59 5.29 9.61
N PRO A 183 10.92 6.45 10.17
CA PRO A 183 10.02 7.58 10.15
C PRO A 183 9.97 8.25 8.79
N VAL A 184 8.81 8.83 8.46
CA VAL A 184 8.62 9.69 7.30
C VAL A 184 7.84 10.93 7.70
N HIS A 185 8.20 12.09 7.13
CA HIS A 185 7.43 13.32 7.31
C HIS A 185 6.19 13.32 6.43
N ALA A 186 5.07 13.75 6.98
CA ALA A 186 3.83 13.97 6.28
C ALA A 186 3.15 15.27 6.74
N LYS A 187 2.32 15.88 5.88
CA LYS A 187 1.38 16.91 6.30
C LYS A 187 0.07 16.30 6.77
N SER A 188 -0.61 17.00 7.68
CA SER A 188 -1.94 16.63 8.14
C SER A 188 -2.98 16.80 7.03
N THR A 189 -3.07 15.78 6.18
CA THR A 189 -4.07 15.64 5.11
C THR A 189 -4.86 14.33 5.33
N PRO A 190 -6.08 14.20 4.79
CA PRO A 190 -6.89 13.01 5.02
C PRO A 190 -6.18 11.72 4.60
N GLY A 191 -6.07 10.78 5.55
CA GLY A 191 -5.39 9.50 5.36
C GLY A 191 -3.86 9.59 5.33
N PHE A 192 -3.28 10.76 5.60
CA PHE A 192 -1.83 11.02 5.59
C PHE A 192 -1.14 10.45 4.34
N ILE A 193 -0.18 9.53 4.47
CA ILE A 193 0.43 8.85 3.31
C ILE A 193 -0.24 7.50 3.08
N VAL A 194 -0.14 6.57 4.04
CA VAL A 194 -0.49 5.17 3.81
C VAL A 194 -1.98 4.97 3.57
N ASN A 195 -2.84 5.51 4.45
CA ASN A 195 -4.28 5.34 4.32
C ASN A 195 -4.86 6.00 3.06
N ARG A 196 -4.19 7.00 2.52
CA ARG A 196 -4.50 7.64 1.25
C ARG A 196 -4.01 6.81 0.07
N VAL A 197 -2.69 6.58 0.00
CA VAL A 197 -2.03 5.98 -1.18
C VAL A 197 -2.38 4.50 -1.36
N ALA A 198 -2.76 3.79 -0.28
CA ALA A 198 -3.20 2.40 -0.38
C ALA A 198 -4.63 2.22 -0.91
N ARG A 199 -5.46 3.28 -1.01
CA ARG A 199 -6.87 3.12 -1.43
C ARG A 199 -7.04 2.46 -2.79
N PRO A 200 -6.27 2.80 -3.85
CA PRO A 200 -6.39 2.13 -5.14
C PRO A 200 -6.22 0.61 -5.10
N PHE A 201 -5.40 0.06 -4.19
CA PHE A 201 -5.21 -1.38 -4.07
C PHE A 201 -6.52 -2.14 -3.80
N TYR A 202 -7.37 -1.57 -2.95
CA TYR A 202 -8.68 -2.14 -2.63
C TYR A 202 -9.73 -1.72 -3.66
N ALA A 203 -9.73 -0.45 -4.05
CA ALA A 203 -10.77 0.11 -4.91
C ALA A 203 -10.74 -0.51 -6.32
N GLU A 204 -9.55 -0.69 -6.93
CA GLU A 204 -9.45 -1.30 -8.25
C GLU A 204 -9.77 -2.80 -8.22
N ALA A 205 -9.39 -3.52 -7.16
CA ALA A 205 -9.76 -4.92 -7.00
C ALA A 205 -11.29 -5.11 -6.86
N LEU A 206 -11.95 -4.29 -6.05
CA LEU A 206 -13.40 -4.31 -5.88
C LEU A 206 -14.12 -3.96 -7.19
N ARG A 207 -13.57 -3.02 -7.98
CA ARG A 207 -14.09 -2.68 -9.30
C ARG A 207 -13.93 -3.85 -10.28
N LEU A 208 -12.74 -4.46 -10.38
CA LEU A 208 -12.47 -5.64 -11.21
C LEU A 208 -13.43 -6.80 -10.88
N LEU A 209 -13.68 -7.03 -9.60
CA LEU A 209 -14.66 -8.04 -9.18
C LEU A 209 -16.08 -7.67 -9.61
N SER A 210 -16.48 -6.41 -9.48
CA SER A 210 -17.80 -5.93 -9.91
C SER A 210 -17.98 -5.94 -11.43
N GLU A 211 -16.90 -5.74 -12.17
CA GLU A 211 -16.83 -5.84 -13.64
C GLU A 211 -16.70 -7.29 -14.12
N GLN A 212 -16.71 -8.25 -13.21
CA GLN A 212 -16.62 -9.70 -13.50
C GLN A 212 -15.31 -10.11 -14.20
N ALA A 213 -14.23 -9.36 -13.98
CA ALA A 213 -12.92 -9.69 -14.55
C ALA A 213 -12.47 -11.11 -14.20
N ALA A 214 -12.67 -11.52 -12.94
CA ALA A 214 -12.53 -12.87 -12.39
C ALA A 214 -13.10 -12.90 -10.95
N ASP A 215 -13.11 -14.07 -10.32
CA ASP A 215 -13.44 -14.20 -8.90
C ASP A 215 -12.34 -13.64 -7.97
N ALA A 216 -12.68 -13.46 -6.68
CA ALA A 216 -11.77 -12.88 -5.69
C ALA A 216 -10.47 -13.70 -5.52
N ALA A 217 -10.56 -15.03 -5.55
CA ALA A 217 -9.40 -15.90 -5.35
C ALA A 217 -8.43 -15.82 -6.54
N THR A 218 -8.97 -15.76 -7.73
CA THR A 218 -8.20 -15.60 -8.98
C THR A 218 -7.51 -14.24 -9.03
N LEU A 219 -8.22 -13.15 -8.71
CA LEU A 219 -7.63 -11.82 -8.64
C LEU A 219 -6.53 -11.74 -7.57
N ASP A 220 -6.75 -12.32 -6.39
CA ASP A 220 -5.76 -12.34 -5.31
C ASP A 220 -4.49 -13.08 -5.71
N VAL A 221 -4.60 -14.24 -6.36
CA VAL A 221 -3.42 -15.00 -6.79
C VAL A 221 -2.64 -14.27 -7.88
N VAL A 222 -3.32 -13.59 -8.82
CA VAL A 222 -2.67 -12.75 -9.82
C VAL A 222 -1.89 -11.62 -9.16
N MET A 223 -2.47 -10.94 -8.18
CA MET A 223 -1.80 -9.87 -7.44
C MET A 223 -0.59 -10.38 -6.65
N ARG A 224 -0.65 -11.59 -6.07
CA ARG A 224 0.49 -12.16 -5.37
C ARG A 224 1.60 -12.65 -6.31
N GLU A 225 1.26 -13.45 -7.31
CA GLU A 225 2.24 -14.23 -8.06
C GLU A 225 2.79 -13.47 -9.29
N ALA A 226 2.02 -12.55 -9.87
CA ALA A 226 2.49 -11.65 -10.91
C ALA A 226 2.85 -10.26 -10.33
N GLY A 227 2.02 -9.73 -9.43
CA GLY A 227 2.23 -8.43 -8.80
C GLY A 227 3.25 -8.41 -7.66
N GLY A 228 3.67 -9.58 -7.15
CA GLY A 228 4.65 -9.70 -6.07
C GLY A 228 4.14 -9.19 -4.71
N PHE A 229 2.86 -8.90 -4.55
CA PHE A 229 2.27 -8.50 -3.27
C PHE A 229 2.24 -9.67 -2.30
N ARG A 230 2.49 -9.40 -1.03
CA ARG A 230 2.48 -10.43 0.01
C ARG A 230 1.11 -11.07 0.22
N MET A 231 0.05 -10.29 0.03
CA MET A 231 -1.35 -10.71 0.10
C MET A 231 -2.11 -10.08 -1.06
N GLY A 232 -3.12 -10.79 -1.55
CA GLY A 232 -4.08 -10.21 -2.47
C GLY A 232 -5.02 -9.22 -1.77
N PRO A 233 -5.69 -8.34 -2.51
CA PRO A 233 -6.54 -7.30 -1.93
C PRO A 233 -7.72 -7.84 -1.12
N PHE A 234 -8.34 -8.94 -1.55
CA PHE A 234 -9.49 -9.54 -0.87
C PHE A 234 -9.06 -10.28 0.40
N GLU A 235 -7.95 -11.01 0.35
CA GLU A 235 -7.34 -11.62 1.55
C GLU A 235 -6.97 -10.56 2.58
N LEU A 236 -6.46 -9.41 2.15
CA LEU A 236 -6.05 -8.33 3.03
C LEU A 236 -7.26 -7.61 3.62
N MET A 237 -8.34 -7.39 2.85
CA MET A 237 -9.59 -6.84 3.37
C MET A 237 -10.21 -7.75 4.42
N ASP A 238 -10.22 -9.07 4.20
CA ASP A 238 -10.71 -10.06 5.16
C ASP A 238 -9.84 -10.12 6.44
N LEU A 239 -8.54 -9.90 6.32
CA LEU A 239 -7.62 -9.84 7.47
C LEU A 239 -7.85 -8.58 8.32
N ILE A 240 -7.99 -7.42 7.69
CA ILE A 240 -8.23 -6.13 8.36
C ILE A 240 -9.63 -6.09 8.98
N GLY A 241 -10.57 -6.64 8.28
CA GLY A 241 -12.00 -6.55 8.54
C GLY A 241 -12.67 -5.49 7.67
N HIS A 242 -13.77 -5.89 7.01
CA HIS A 242 -14.48 -5.04 6.06
C HIS A 242 -15.04 -3.76 6.70
N ASP A 243 -15.52 -3.83 7.94
CA ASP A 243 -15.98 -2.67 8.70
C ASP A 243 -14.86 -1.63 8.89
N VAL A 244 -13.65 -2.08 9.25
CA VAL A 244 -12.50 -1.19 9.43
C VAL A 244 -12.04 -0.62 8.07
N ASN A 245 -11.84 -1.47 7.06
CA ASN A 245 -11.36 -1.04 5.76
C ASN A 245 -12.34 -0.09 5.06
N PHE A 246 -13.65 -0.39 5.14
CA PHE A 246 -14.73 0.45 4.60
C PHE A 246 -14.80 1.80 5.33
N SER A 247 -14.76 1.80 6.66
CA SER A 247 -14.77 3.02 7.48
C SER A 247 -13.60 3.95 7.14
N VAL A 248 -12.40 3.41 6.94
CA VAL A 248 -11.24 4.22 6.51
C VAL A 248 -11.47 4.81 5.13
N THR A 249 -11.97 4.02 4.16
CA THR A 249 -12.29 4.52 2.81
C THR A 249 -13.32 5.63 2.86
N GLN A 250 -14.40 5.44 3.61
CA GLN A 250 -15.47 6.43 3.78
C GLN A 250 -14.96 7.70 4.46
N SER A 251 -14.09 7.58 5.47
CA SER A 251 -13.47 8.71 6.15
C SER A 251 -12.63 9.56 5.18
N VAL A 252 -11.79 8.91 4.36
CA VAL A 252 -10.98 9.59 3.35
C VAL A 252 -11.86 10.26 2.29
N PHE A 253 -12.86 9.55 1.76
CA PHE A 253 -13.81 10.08 0.77
C PHE A 253 -14.55 11.33 1.27
N ASN A 254 -15.09 11.27 2.50
CA ASN A 254 -15.79 12.39 3.11
C ASN A 254 -14.86 13.59 3.36
N ALA A 255 -13.63 13.32 3.81
CA ALA A 255 -12.65 14.37 4.12
C ALA A 255 -12.06 15.03 2.85
N TYR A 256 -12.12 14.36 1.69
CA TYR A 256 -11.83 14.93 0.37
C TYR A 256 -13.09 15.44 -0.35
N PHE A 257 -14.18 15.67 0.40
CA PHE A 257 -15.44 16.25 -0.11
C PHE A 257 -16.02 15.48 -1.30
N GLY A 258 -15.89 14.15 -1.31
CA GLY A 258 -16.47 13.30 -2.34
C GLY A 258 -15.61 13.17 -3.61
N ASP A 259 -14.31 13.34 -3.53
CA ASP A 259 -13.41 13.09 -4.68
C ASP A 259 -13.62 11.66 -5.21
N PRO A 260 -14.01 11.49 -6.50
CA PRO A 260 -14.31 10.19 -7.10
C PRO A 260 -13.17 9.17 -6.96
N ARG A 261 -11.93 9.63 -6.79
CA ARG A 261 -10.76 8.76 -6.61
C ARG A 261 -10.88 7.86 -5.36
N PHE A 262 -11.61 8.33 -4.35
CA PHE A 262 -11.78 7.63 -3.08
C PHE A 262 -13.20 7.04 -2.87
N THR A 263 -14.02 6.98 -3.92
CA THR A 263 -15.40 6.49 -3.82
C THR A 263 -15.44 5.08 -3.21
N PRO A 264 -16.20 4.89 -2.10
CA PRO A 264 -16.38 3.57 -1.49
C PRO A 264 -17.11 2.60 -2.41
N SER A 265 -16.87 1.31 -2.24
CA SER A 265 -17.54 0.26 -3.00
C SER A 265 -18.89 -0.12 -2.36
N VAL A 266 -19.95 -0.17 -3.17
CA VAL A 266 -21.26 -0.68 -2.77
C VAL A 266 -21.17 -2.14 -2.35
N LEU A 267 -20.40 -2.96 -3.07
CA LEU A 267 -20.17 -4.35 -2.71
C LEU A 267 -19.59 -4.49 -1.31
N GLN A 268 -18.56 -3.69 -0.98
CA GLN A 268 -17.96 -3.73 0.35
C GLN A 268 -18.93 -3.26 1.44
N GLN A 269 -19.77 -2.27 1.15
CA GLN A 269 -20.83 -1.84 2.06
C GLN A 269 -21.83 -2.96 2.35
N GLU A 270 -22.25 -3.70 1.32
CA GLU A 270 -23.15 -4.84 1.49
C GLU A 270 -22.52 -5.98 2.30
N MET A 271 -21.22 -6.20 2.16
CA MET A 271 -20.48 -7.15 3.00
C MET A 271 -20.54 -6.72 4.49
N VAL A 272 -20.35 -5.43 4.76
CA VAL A 272 -20.46 -4.88 6.13
C VAL A 272 -21.89 -5.02 6.66
N ASN A 273 -22.90 -4.66 5.86
CA ASN A 273 -24.32 -4.78 6.22
C ASN A 273 -24.72 -6.23 6.53
N ALA A 274 -24.16 -7.20 5.81
CA ALA A 274 -24.38 -8.62 6.01
C ALA A 274 -23.63 -9.22 7.21
N GLY A 275 -22.74 -8.44 7.86
CA GLY A 275 -21.88 -8.95 8.92
C GLY A 275 -20.74 -9.86 8.42
N PHE A 276 -20.45 -9.86 7.11
CA PHE A 276 -19.35 -10.62 6.50
C PHE A 276 -18.05 -9.84 6.64
N LEU A 277 -17.54 -9.76 7.88
CA LEU A 277 -16.45 -8.86 8.24
C LEU A 277 -15.04 -9.47 8.04
N GLY A 278 -14.95 -10.62 7.39
CA GLY A 278 -13.69 -11.32 7.16
C GLY A 278 -13.36 -12.33 8.25
N ARG A 279 -12.08 -12.52 8.54
CA ARG A 279 -11.61 -13.57 9.49
C ARG A 279 -12.26 -13.48 10.85
N LYS A 280 -12.46 -12.28 11.37
CA LYS A 280 -13.04 -12.07 12.72
C LYS A 280 -14.49 -12.51 12.87
N SER A 281 -15.24 -12.60 11.77
CA SER A 281 -16.62 -13.09 11.74
C SER A 281 -16.74 -14.49 11.12
N GLY A 282 -15.61 -15.13 10.78
CA GLY A 282 -15.59 -16.43 10.10
C GLY A 282 -15.96 -16.37 8.60
N ARG A 283 -16.34 -15.20 8.09
CA ARG A 283 -16.75 -15.00 6.70
C ARG A 283 -16.45 -13.58 6.21
N GLY A 284 -15.91 -13.49 5.01
CA GLY A 284 -15.73 -12.31 4.22
C GLY A 284 -15.87 -12.66 2.75
N PHE A 285 -14.92 -12.28 1.90
CA PHE A 285 -14.80 -12.83 0.54
C PHE A 285 -14.50 -14.32 0.59
N TYR A 286 -13.81 -14.75 1.64
CA TYR A 286 -13.53 -16.16 1.92
C TYR A 286 -14.35 -16.66 3.11
N ARG A 287 -14.40 -17.98 3.25
CA ARG A 287 -14.89 -18.65 4.45
C ARG A 287 -13.70 -19.07 5.30
N TYR A 288 -13.85 -18.98 6.62
CA TYR A 288 -12.84 -19.31 7.61
C TYR A 288 -13.42 -20.30 8.62
N GLY A 289 -12.63 -21.27 9.02
CA GLY A 289 -12.99 -22.36 9.91
C GLY A 289 -12.39 -23.67 9.43
N ASP A 290 -12.46 -24.71 10.26
CA ASP A 290 -11.78 -25.98 9.99
C ASP A 290 -12.33 -26.70 8.74
N ASP A 291 -13.61 -26.50 8.41
CA ASP A 291 -14.29 -27.12 7.26
C ASP A 291 -14.36 -26.18 6.02
N ALA A 292 -13.65 -25.04 6.04
CA ALA A 292 -13.71 -24.09 4.94
C ALA A 292 -12.99 -24.64 3.70
N ALA A 293 -13.73 -24.87 2.61
CA ALA A 293 -13.13 -25.25 1.33
C ALA A 293 -12.19 -24.16 0.82
N LYS A 294 -10.99 -24.56 0.36
CA LYS A 294 -10.08 -23.64 -0.29
C LYS A 294 -10.69 -23.15 -1.60
N ALA A 295 -10.72 -21.84 -1.80
CA ALA A 295 -11.23 -21.27 -3.04
C ALA A 295 -10.38 -21.75 -4.23
N ALA A 296 -11.06 -22.16 -5.30
CA ALA A 296 -10.40 -22.57 -6.53
C ALA A 296 -9.86 -21.33 -7.26
N VAL A 297 -8.73 -21.50 -7.93
CA VAL A 297 -8.15 -20.50 -8.84
C VAL A 297 -8.39 -20.96 -10.26
N LEU A 298 -8.84 -20.06 -11.11
CA LEU A 298 -9.12 -20.36 -12.51
C LEU A 298 -7.83 -20.29 -13.33
N ASP A 299 -7.18 -21.43 -13.51
CA ASP A 299 -6.02 -21.58 -14.39
C ASP A 299 -6.40 -22.13 -15.74
N GLU A 300 -5.75 -21.64 -16.80
CA GLU A 300 -5.90 -22.18 -18.13
C GLU A 300 -5.34 -23.62 -18.21
N ALA A 301 -6.08 -24.49 -18.88
CA ALA A 301 -5.66 -25.85 -19.12
C ALA A 301 -4.32 -25.89 -19.88
N PRO A 302 -3.50 -26.94 -19.71
CA PRO A 302 -2.25 -27.09 -20.45
C PRO A 302 -2.49 -27.06 -21.96
N GLN A 303 -1.70 -26.23 -22.68
CA GLN A 303 -1.74 -26.08 -24.12
C GLN A 303 -0.42 -26.53 -24.76
N ALA A 304 -0.48 -26.91 -26.02
CA ALA A 304 0.70 -27.30 -26.77
C ALA A 304 1.69 -26.13 -26.87
N ARG A 305 2.99 -26.42 -26.71
CA ARG A 305 4.04 -25.44 -26.95
C ARG A 305 4.03 -25.04 -28.44
N PRO A 306 3.94 -23.74 -28.78
CA PRO A 306 4.01 -23.29 -30.18
C PRO A 306 5.40 -23.55 -30.77
N GLY A 307 5.45 -23.89 -32.07
CA GLY A 307 6.70 -24.24 -32.73
C GLY A 307 7.65 -23.06 -32.96
N ALA A 308 7.11 -21.85 -33.15
CA ALA A 308 7.89 -20.63 -33.35
C ALA A 308 7.18 -19.41 -32.79
N VAL A 309 7.94 -18.42 -32.36
CA VAL A 309 7.48 -17.11 -31.89
C VAL A 309 8.24 -16.03 -32.64
N ASN A 310 7.51 -15.08 -33.22
CA ASN A 310 8.13 -13.86 -33.73
C ASN A 310 8.04 -12.80 -32.66
N ILE A 311 9.16 -12.37 -32.10
CA ILE A 311 9.23 -11.25 -31.17
C ILE A 311 9.51 -10.00 -31.98
N SER A 312 8.65 -9.01 -31.85
CA SER A 312 8.89 -7.68 -32.39
C SER A 312 9.72 -6.91 -31.37
N ILE A 313 11.04 -6.92 -31.50
CA ILE A 313 11.90 -6.07 -30.67
C ILE A 313 12.00 -4.71 -31.34
N GLU A 314 11.69 -3.66 -30.59
CA GLU A 314 12.04 -2.31 -31.00
C GLU A 314 13.53 -2.07 -30.84
N PRO A 315 14.31 -1.86 -31.91
CA PRO A 315 15.71 -1.55 -31.82
C PRO A 315 15.90 -0.22 -31.06
N GLY A 316 16.67 -0.24 -29.99
CA GLY A 316 17.09 0.93 -29.24
C GLY A 316 16.34 1.22 -27.93
N ALA A 317 15.30 0.49 -27.60
CA ALA A 317 14.60 0.64 -26.32
C ALA A 317 15.32 -0.11 -25.17
N LYS A 318 16.56 0.23 -24.88
CA LYS A 318 17.15 -0.14 -23.57
C LYS A 318 16.22 0.40 -22.48
N GLY A 319 15.44 -0.50 -21.85
CA GLY A 319 14.49 -0.16 -20.79
C GLY A 319 13.03 -0.16 -21.21
N SER A 320 12.66 -0.78 -22.34
CA SER A 320 11.26 -1.09 -22.68
C SER A 320 10.63 -1.92 -21.55
N VAL A 321 9.38 -1.59 -21.18
CA VAL A 321 8.60 -2.34 -20.20
C VAL A 321 8.37 -3.81 -20.59
N THR A 322 8.47 -4.13 -21.88
CA THR A 322 8.33 -5.49 -22.46
C THR A 322 9.64 -6.29 -22.43
N ALA A 323 10.79 -5.62 -22.37
CA ALA A 323 12.09 -6.28 -22.45
C ALA A 323 12.33 -7.43 -21.45
N PRO A 324 11.86 -7.37 -20.18
CA PRO A 324 12.01 -8.51 -19.27
C PRO A 324 11.22 -9.76 -19.72
N MET A 325 10.05 -9.58 -20.33
CA MET A 325 9.26 -10.69 -20.89
C MET A 325 9.92 -11.27 -22.14
N GLU A 326 10.42 -10.41 -23.01
CA GLU A 326 11.17 -10.80 -24.21
C GLU A 326 12.36 -11.70 -23.84
N LEU A 327 13.19 -11.23 -22.89
CA LEU A 327 14.32 -12.01 -22.38
C LEU A 327 13.90 -13.36 -21.80
N ARG A 328 12.78 -13.40 -21.06
CA ARG A 328 12.27 -14.67 -20.50
C ARG A 328 11.84 -15.64 -21.59
N LEU A 329 11.18 -15.17 -22.65
CA LEU A 329 10.79 -15.99 -23.80
C LEU A 329 12.02 -16.49 -24.57
N GLU A 330 13.03 -15.65 -24.80
CA GLU A 330 14.30 -16.05 -25.43
C GLU A 330 14.99 -17.18 -24.66
N ASN A 331 15.06 -17.08 -23.34
CA ASN A 331 15.70 -18.06 -22.47
C ASN A 331 14.98 -19.43 -22.45
N THR A 332 13.76 -19.52 -22.94
CA THR A 332 13.01 -20.79 -23.01
C THR A 332 13.25 -21.59 -24.29
N GLY A 333 14.19 -21.15 -25.12
CA GLY A 333 14.60 -21.87 -26.33
C GLY A 333 13.59 -21.82 -27.48
N PHE A 334 12.76 -20.75 -27.54
CA PHE A 334 11.99 -20.46 -28.74
C PHE A 334 12.91 -19.92 -29.85
N ALA A 335 12.57 -20.24 -31.10
CA ALA A 335 13.17 -19.56 -32.25
C ALA A 335 12.60 -18.13 -32.33
N VAL A 336 13.34 -17.17 -31.74
CA VAL A 336 12.96 -15.77 -31.73
C VAL A 336 13.42 -15.11 -33.03
N LYS A 337 12.46 -14.51 -33.75
CA LYS A 337 12.78 -13.64 -34.89
C LYS A 337 12.50 -12.20 -34.48
N HIS A 338 13.55 -11.39 -34.51
CA HIS A 338 13.43 -9.95 -34.30
C HIS A 338 12.88 -9.28 -35.57
N ARG A 339 11.89 -8.42 -35.41
CA ARG A 339 11.38 -7.54 -36.46
C ARG A 339 11.68 -6.11 -36.14
N ASP A 340 12.12 -5.36 -37.13
CA ASP A 340 12.23 -3.92 -36.99
C ASP A 340 10.86 -3.27 -36.80
N PRO A 341 10.72 -2.25 -35.96
CA PRO A 341 9.47 -1.52 -35.76
C PRO A 341 9.03 -0.90 -37.07
N LEU A 342 7.72 -0.82 -37.26
CA LEU A 342 7.18 -0.06 -38.41
C LEU A 342 7.58 1.42 -38.26
N PRO A 343 8.13 2.05 -39.31
CA PRO A 343 8.50 3.46 -39.24
C PRO A 343 7.30 4.33 -38.82
N GLY A 344 7.45 5.11 -37.76
CA GLY A 344 6.43 6.04 -37.28
C GLY A 344 5.40 5.48 -36.28
N ALA A 345 5.42 4.19 -35.96
CA ALA A 345 4.57 3.64 -34.92
C ALA A 345 5.11 4.04 -33.53
N ALA A 346 4.22 4.50 -32.63
CA ALA A 346 4.61 4.71 -31.25
C ALA A 346 4.91 3.36 -30.57
N ALA A 347 5.89 3.30 -29.68
CA ALA A 347 6.37 2.07 -29.04
C ALA A 347 5.26 1.22 -28.40
N HIS A 348 4.25 1.87 -27.84
CA HIS A 348 3.10 1.21 -27.22
C HIS A 348 2.05 0.68 -28.21
N GLU A 349 2.16 0.97 -29.50
CA GLU A 349 1.24 0.52 -30.53
C GLU A 349 1.71 -0.76 -31.24
N ALA A 350 2.98 -1.11 -31.12
CA ALA A 350 3.51 -2.35 -31.67
C ALA A 350 3.18 -3.55 -30.77
N ALA A 351 2.83 -4.70 -31.39
CA ALA A 351 2.71 -5.95 -30.66
C ALA A 351 4.08 -6.37 -30.14
N ALA A 352 4.16 -6.72 -28.83
CA ALA A 352 5.38 -7.25 -28.25
C ALA A 352 5.76 -8.60 -28.88
N PHE A 353 4.75 -9.44 -29.17
CA PHE A 353 4.95 -10.78 -29.71
C PHE A 353 3.92 -11.08 -30.80
N HIS A 354 4.28 -11.98 -31.71
CA HIS A 354 3.36 -12.63 -32.62
C HIS A 354 3.52 -14.15 -32.52
N CYS A 355 2.42 -14.86 -32.27
CA CYS A 355 2.41 -16.31 -32.09
C CYS A 355 1.20 -16.90 -32.84
N HIS A 356 1.43 -17.75 -33.83
CA HIS A 356 0.38 -18.43 -34.59
C HIS A 356 -0.76 -17.51 -35.07
N GLY A 357 -0.40 -16.33 -35.58
CA GLY A 357 -1.37 -15.35 -36.05
C GLY A 357 -1.85 -14.38 -34.97
N ALA A 358 -1.72 -14.70 -33.68
CA ALA A 358 -2.07 -13.78 -32.62
C ALA A 358 -1.05 -12.64 -32.49
N ALA A 359 -1.54 -11.43 -32.27
CA ALA A 359 -0.77 -10.27 -31.84
C ALA A 359 -0.91 -10.12 -30.32
N VAL A 360 0.21 -10.16 -29.61
CA VAL A 360 0.26 -10.16 -28.15
C VAL A 360 0.85 -8.85 -27.64
N PHE A 361 0.13 -8.17 -26.74
CA PHE A 361 0.52 -6.85 -26.23
C PHE A 361 0.55 -6.85 -24.70
N LEU A 362 1.47 -6.10 -24.13
CA LEU A 362 1.32 -5.66 -22.75
C LEU A 362 0.13 -4.70 -22.67
N THR A 363 -0.72 -4.87 -21.66
CA THR A 363 -1.87 -3.97 -21.47
C THR A 363 -1.42 -2.51 -21.35
N ASP A 364 -2.08 -1.64 -22.09
CA ASP A 364 -1.87 -0.20 -22.08
C ASP A 364 -3.07 0.58 -21.52
N GLY A 365 -3.99 -0.12 -20.88
CA GLY A 365 -5.20 0.47 -20.28
C GLY A 365 -6.44 0.34 -21.15
N ARG A 366 -6.33 -0.03 -22.44
CA ARG A 366 -7.47 -0.41 -23.29
C ARG A 366 -7.86 -1.87 -23.03
N SER A 367 -9.07 -2.25 -23.40
CA SER A 367 -9.44 -3.66 -23.54
C SER A 367 -8.76 -4.31 -24.75
N ALA A 368 -8.66 -5.63 -24.77
CA ALA A 368 -8.14 -6.36 -25.94
C ALA A 368 -9.02 -6.14 -27.18
N THR A 369 -10.33 -6.08 -26.98
CA THR A 369 -11.32 -5.82 -28.04
C THR A 369 -11.15 -4.43 -28.66
N GLU A 370 -10.98 -3.38 -27.84
CA GLU A 370 -10.68 -2.02 -28.34
C GLU A 370 -9.36 -2.00 -29.12
N ARG A 371 -8.35 -2.68 -28.60
CA ARG A 371 -7.05 -2.76 -29.26
C ARG A 371 -7.10 -3.52 -30.58
N ALA A 372 -7.83 -4.64 -30.62
CA ALA A 372 -8.06 -5.41 -31.83
C ALA A 372 -8.75 -4.57 -32.92
N ALA A 373 -9.77 -3.80 -32.56
CA ALA A 373 -10.47 -2.89 -33.46
C ALA A 373 -9.55 -1.79 -34.00
N ALA A 374 -8.76 -1.14 -33.13
CA ALA A 374 -7.82 -0.09 -33.52
C ALA A 374 -6.74 -0.59 -34.46
N ASN A 375 -6.18 -1.78 -34.21
CA ASN A 375 -5.12 -2.39 -35.02
C ASN A 375 -5.67 -3.20 -36.23
N LYS A 376 -6.99 -3.35 -36.36
CA LYS A 376 -7.63 -4.18 -37.37
C LYS A 376 -7.10 -5.62 -37.38
N HIS A 377 -6.89 -6.17 -36.20
CA HIS A 377 -6.34 -7.51 -35.98
C HIS A 377 -7.19 -8.28 -34.98
N ALA A 378 -8.05 -9.19 -35.44
CA ALA A 378 -9.00 -9.91 -34.59
C ALA A 378 -8.33 -10.76 -33.53
N ASP A 379 -7.28 -11.51 -33.89
CA ASP A 379 -6.55 -12.38 -32.98
C ASP A 379 -5.58 -11.57 -32.10
N THR A 380 -6.16 -10.76 -31.19
CA THR A 380 -5.42 -9.91 -30.24
C THR A 380 -5.56 -10.46 -28.82
N VAL A 381 -4.41 -10.58 -28.15
CA VAL A 381 -4.31 -11.01 -26.74
C VAL A 381 -3.49 -9.99 -25.96
N LEU A 382 -3.98 -9.62 -24.79
CA LEU A 382 -3.22 -8.82 -23.83
C LEU A 382 -2.63 -9.71 -22.75
N TYR A 383 -1.43 -9.35 -22.27
CA TYR A 383 -0.87 -9.88 -21.02
C TYR A 383 -0.72 -8.75 -20.00
N ASP A 384 -0.90 -9.11 -18.73
CA ASP A 384 -0.78 -8.17 -17.61
C ASP A 384 0.68 -7.95 -17.22
N LEU A 385 0.93 -6.95 -16.39
CA LEU A 385 2.24 -6.66 -15.83
C LEU A 385 2.68 -7.77 -14.86
N ALA A 386 3.89 -8.28 -15.05
CA ALA A 386 4.62 -9.01 -14.03
C ALA A 386 5.71 -8.09 -13.47
N LEU A 387 5.60 -7.68 -12.19
CA LEU A 387 6.51 -6.69 -11.59
C LEU A 387 7.95 -7.17 -11.45
N ASP A 388 8.12 -8.46 -11.21
CA ASP A 388 9.40 -9.17 -11.33
C ASP A 388 9.22 -10.29 -12.35
N CYS A 389 9.39 -9.98 -13.62
CA CYS A 389 9.15 -10.93 -14.69
C CYS A 389 10.06 -12.18 -14.60
N ALA A 390 11.24 -12.07 -14.01
CA ALA A 390 12.15 -13.20 -13.85
C ALA A 390 11.67 -14.19 -12.77
N GLY A 391 11.15 -13.66 -11.65
CA GLY A 391 10.69 -14.45 -10.50
C GLY A 391 9.20 -14.77 -10.52
N ALA A 392 8.39 -14.11 -11.35
CA ALA A 392 6.95 -14.34 -11.39
C ALA A 392 6.61 -15.77 -11.83
N THR A 393 5.66 -16.38 -11.11
CA THR A 393 5.20 -17.75 -11.38
C THR A 393 3.88 -17.77 -12.16
N ARG A 394 3.24 -16.60 -12.33
CA ARG A 394 1.93 -16.45 -12.99
C ARG A 394 1.93 -15.26 -13.95
N ILE A 395 1.10 -15.38 -14.98
CA ILE A 395 0.74 -14.27 -15.86
C ILE A 395 -0.77 -14.30 -16.12
N ALA A 396 -1.40 -13.14 -16.12
CA ALA A 396 -2.79 -13.00 -16.52
C ALA A 396 -2.87 -12.62 -18.00
N LEU A 397 -3.83 -13.21 -18.72
CA LEU A 397 -4.13 -12.94 -20.10
C LEU A 397 -5.59 -12.48 -20.25
N ALA A 398 -5.83 -11.58 -21.19
CA ALA A 398 -7.17 -11.27 -21.70
C ALA A 398 -7.15 -11.35 -23.23
N ARG A 399 -8.26 -11.80 -23.84
CA ARG A 399 -8.38 -11.88 -25.29
C ARG A 399 -9.50 -10.99 -25.81
N ALA A 400 -9.35 -10.47 -27.00
CA ALA A 400 -10.42 -9.76 -27.67
C ALA A 400 -11.63 -10.68 -27.91
N ASP A 401 -12.85 -10.15 -27.91
CA ASP A 401 -14.09 -10.90 -28.15
C ASP A 401 -14.07 -11.65 -29.50
N GLN A 402 -13.41 -11.05 -30.50
CA GLN A 402 -13.27 -11.62 -31.83
C GLN A 402 -12.07 -12.56 -31.99
N CYS A 403 -11.26 -12.76 -30.92
CA CYS A 403 -10.08 -13.61 -31.00
C CYS A 403 -10.45 -15.10 -31.06
N SER A 404 -9.87 -15.80 -32.04
CA SER A 404 -10.09 -17.24 -32.21
C SER A 404 -9.52 -18.05 -31.06
N ASP A 405 -10.16 -19.17 -30.70
CA ASP A 405 -9.66 -20.08 -29.67
C ASP A 405 -8.28 -20.63 -30.01
N ALA A 406 -8.03 -20.94 -31.31
CA ALA A 406 -6.74 -21.45 -31.74
C ALA A 406 -5.59 -20.47 -31.51
N ALA A 407 -5.80 -19.19 -31.81
CA ALA A 407 -4.82 -18.13 -31.55
C ALA A 407 -4.61 -17.91 -30.06
N TYR A 408 -5.68 -17.85 -29.28
CA TYR A 408 -5.60 -17.71 -27.83
C TYR A 408 -4.85 -18.88 -27.17
N HIS A 409 -5.21 -20.13 -27.49
CA HIS A 409 -4.57 -21.33 -26.97
C HIS A 409 -3.06 -21.39 -27.30
N ALA A 410 -2.67 -20.92 -28.49
CA ALA A 410 -1.26 -20.83 -28.85
C ALA A 410 -0.50 -19.83 -27.95
N VAL A 411 -1.13 -18.70 -27.59
CA VAL A 411 -0.55 -17.73 -26.64
C VAL A 411 -0.50 -18.30 -25.23
N VAL A 412 -1.53 -19.02 -24.77
CA VAL A 412 -1.51 -19.74 -23.49
C VAL A 412 -0.33 -20.72 -23.45
N GLY A 413 -0.17 -21.55 -24.47
CA GLY A 413 0.94 -22.50 -24.59
C GLY A 413 2.31 -21.83 -24.61
N LEU A 414 2.42 -20.63 -25.19
CA LEU A 414 3.63 -19.82 -25.17
C LEU A 414 4.04 -19.45 -23.74
N PHE A 415 3.13 -18.86 -22.97
CA PHE A 415 3.43 -18.43 -21.59
C PHE A 415 3.60 -19.62 -20.63
N GLN A 416 2.85 -20.71 -20.82
CA GLN A 416 3.07 -21.95 -20.07
C GLN A 416 4.47 -22.55 -20.34
N ALA A 417 4.91 -22.55 -21.59
CA ALA A 417 6.25 -22.99 -21.95
C ALA A 417 7.35 -22.06 -21.40
N ALA A 418 7.03 -20.79 -21.14
CA ALA A 418 7.89 -19.85 -20.43
C ALA A 418 7.88 -20.03 -18.90
N GLY A 419 7.18 -21.06 -18.39
CA GLY A 419 7.15 -21.42 -16.97
C GLY A 419 6.13 -20.64 -16.13
N PHE A 420 5.10 -20.06 -16.75
CA PHE A 420 4.01 -19.41 -16.02
C PHE A 420 2.81 -20.34 -15.85
N ALA A 421 2.17 -20.29 -14.69
CA ALA A 421 0.74 -20.55 -14.60
C ALA A 421 0.00 -19.42 -15.32
N VAL A 422 -0.93 -19.76 -16.19
CA VAL A 422 -1.68 -18.79 -16.99
C VAL A 422 -3.10 -18.67 -16.45
N THR A 423 -3.50 -17.46 -16.12
CA THR A 423 -4.85 -17.14 -15.66
C THR A 423 -5.55 -16.30 -16.70
N ARG A 424 -6.77 -16.68 -17.07
CA ARG A 424 -7.62 -15.84 -17.91
C ARG A 424 -8.39 -14.84 -17.06
N LEU A 425 -8.30 -13.57 -17.44
CA LEU A 425 -9.23 -12.52 -17.03
C LEU A 425 -10.21 -12.24 -18.16
N ASP A 426 -11.40 -11.77 -17.81
CA ASP A 426 -12.29 -11.18 -18.80
C ASP A 426 -11.66 -9.91 -19.40
N ASP A 427 -12.16 -9.45 -20.55
CA ASP A 427 -11.57 -8.34 -21.31
C ASP A 427 -11.89 -6.98 -20.68
N VAL A 428 -11.29 -6.72 -19.54
CA VAL A 428 -11.44 -5.48 -18.78
C VAL A 428 -10.28 -4.51 -19.02
N PRO A 429 -10.54 -3.19 -19.07
CA PRO A 429 -9.51 -2.18 -19.30
C PRO A 429 -8.41 -2.20 -18.23
N GLY A 430 -7.15 -2.27 -18.68
CA GLY A 430 -5.96 -2.19 -17.83
C GLY A 430 -5.63 -3.44 -17.02
N MET A 431 -6.46 -4.48 -17.12
CA MET A 431 -6.29 -5.76 -16.41
C MET A 431 -6.16 -5.58 -14.88
N ALA A 432 -5.42 -6.44 -14.16
CA ALA A 432 -5.38 -6.39 -12.69
C ALA A 432 -4.13 -5.69 -12.14
N VAL A 433 -2.94 -6.21 -12.45
CA VAL A 433 -1.68 -5.71 -11.87
C VAL A 433 -1.34 -4.34 -12.43
N MET A 434 -1.38 -4.18 -13.75
CA MET A 434 -1.04 -2.90 -14.40
C MET A 434 -1.96 -1.77 -13.94
N ARG A 435 -3.27 -1.99 -13.94
CA ARG A 435 -4.27 -1.02 -13.52
C ARG A 435 -4.05 -0.59 -12.06
N THR A 436 -3.84 -1.56 -11.17
CA THR A 436 -3.59 -1.29 -9.75
C THR A 436 -2.27 -0.52 -9.55
N VAL A 437 -1.18 -0.94 -10.19
CA VAL A 437 0.13 -0.29 -10.07
C VAL A 437 0.11 1.13 -10.64
N ALA A 438 -0.54 1.34 -11.78
CA ALA A 438 -0.70 2.66 -12.38
C ALA A 438 -1.48 3.60 -11.45
N MET A 439 -2.55 3.12 -10.82
CA MET A 439 -3.35 3.92 -9.89
C MET A 439 -2.63 4.19 -8.56
N LEU A 440 -1.86 3.24 -8.03
CA LEU A 440 -1.01 3.46 -6.86
C LEU A 440 0.06 4.52 -7.14
N ALA A 441 0.72 4.44 -8.29
CA ALA A 441 1.70 5.43 -8.73
C ALA A 441 1.08 6.82 -8.92
N ASN A 442 -0.13 6.87 -9.48
CA ASN A 442 -0.88 8.10 -9.69
C ASN A 442 -1.22 8.81 -8.39
N GLU A 443 -1.73 8.06 -7.39
CA GLU A 443 -2.08 8.61 -6.09
C GLU A 443 -0.84 9.02 -5.28
N ALA A 444 0.24 8.24 -5.36
CA ALA A 444 1.52 8.59 -4.76
C ALA A 444 2.10 9.89 -5.37
N ALA A 445 2.02 10.02 -6.70
CA ALA A 445 2.45 11.24 -7.39
C ALA A 445 1.60 12.46 -7.01
N ASP A 446 0.28 12.30 -6.80
CA ASP A 446 -0.57 13.39 -6.32
C ASP A 446 -0.26 13.77 -4.88
N ALA A 447 0.02 12.81 -4.00
CA ALA A 447 0.45 13.11 -2.63
C ALA A 447 1.73 13.96 -2.62
N VAL A 448 2.71 13.63 -3.47
CA VAL A 448 3.94 14.43 -3.64
C VAL A 448 3.64 15.78 -4.28
N ASN A 449 2.81 15.84 -5.32
CA ASN A 449 2.42 17.08 -6.01
C ASN A 449 1.75 18.08 -5.08
N GLN A 450 0.96 17.59 -4.13
CA GLN A 450 0.27 18.40 -3.11
C GLN A 450 1.17 18.71 -1.90
N GLY A 451 2.41 18.25 -1.92
CA GLY A 451 3.39 18.49 -0.86
C GLY A 451 3.05 17.81 0.47
N VAL A 452 2.32 16.70 0.43
CA VAL A 452 2.02 15.89 1.62
C VAL A 452 3.30 15.24 2.14
N CYS A 453 4.13 14.73 1.24
CA CYS A 453 5.41 14.08 1.54
C CYS A 453 6.36 14.16 0.33
N SER A 454 7.61 13.71 0.52
CA SER A 454 8.55 13.53 -0.59
C SER A 454 8.32 12.21 -1.34
N ALA A 455 8.88 12.07 -2.54
CA ALA A 455 8.85 10.83 -3.31
C ALA A 455 9.48 9.64 -2.54
N ALA A 456 10.61 9.88 -1.88
CA ALA A 456 11.24 8.86 -1.04
C ALA A 456 10.37 8.48 0.16
N ALA A 457 9.70 9.46 0.79
CA ALA A 457 8.84 9.22 1.95
C ALA A 457 7.63 8.36 1.61
N VAL A 458 6.95 8.63 0.47
CA VAL A 458 5.79 7.80 0.08
C VAL A 458 6.21 6.36 -0.22
N ASP A 459 7.34 6.14 -0.89
CA ASP A 459 7.81 4.80 -1.20
C ASP A 459 8.20 4.02 0.08
N ILE A 460 8.91 4.67 1.01
CA ILE A 460 9.21 4.09 2.32
C ILE A 460 7.91 3.77 3.09
N ALA A 461 6.95 4.69 3.09
CA ALA A 461 5.68 4.50 3.78
C ALA A 461 4.93 3.27 3.26
N MET A 462 4.84 3.09 1.96
CA MET A 462 4.14 1.94 1.37
C MET A 462 4.89 0.62 1.58
N GLN A 463 6.22 0.63 1.51
CA GLN A 463 7.02 -0.57 1.78
C GLN A 463 7.01 -0.97 3.26
N LYS A 464 7.12 -0.01 4.20
CA LYS A 464 7.28 -0.29 5.63
C LYS A 464 5.96 -0.26 6.41
N GLY A 465 4.91 0.36 5.86
CA GLY A 465 3.58 0.46 6.47
C GLY A 465 2.60 -0.61 6.01
N VAL A 466 2.67 -1.04 4.74
CA VAL A 466 1.76 -2.04 4.16
C VAL A 466 2.48 -3.18 3.44
N ASN A 467 3.79 -3.30 3.63
CA ASN A 467 4.64 -4.38 3.12
C ASN A 467 4.58 -4.54 1.58
N TYR A 468 4.48 -3.45 0.84
CA TYR A 468 4.61 -3.52 -0.60
C TYR A 468 6.04 -3.93 -0.99
N PRO A 469 6.23 -4.75 -2.01
CA PRO A 469 7.56 -5.23 -2.41
C PRO A 469 8.45 -4.09 -2.92
N ARG A 470 7.84 -3.04 -3.47
CA ARG A 470 8.50 -1.82 -3.94
C ARG A 470 7.61 -0.61 -3.72
N GLY A 471 8.19 0.58 -3.65
CA GLY A 471 7.43 1.83 -3.56
C GLY A 471 6.68 2.15 -4.87
N PRO A 472 5.50 2.79 -4.81
CA PRO A 472 4.69 3.09 -6.00
C PRO A 472 5.40 3.94 -7.05
N LEU A 473 6.22 4.91 -6.62
CA LEU A 473 6.95 5.79 -7.54
C LEU A 473 8.19 5.09 -8.13
N ALA A 474 8.84 4.23 -7.36
CA ALA A 474 9.90 3.36 -7.87
C ALA A 474 9.35 2.33 -8.89
N TRP A 475 8.10 1.88 -8.74
CA TRP A 475 7.43 1.09 -9.78
C TRP A 475 7.19 1.91 -11.03
N ALA A 476 6.65 3.14 -10.88
CA ALA A 476 6.41 4.03 -12.02
C ALA A 476 7.69 4.27 -12.82
N ASP A 477 8.82 4.48 -12.13
CA ASP A 477 10.12 4.65 -12.79
C ASP A 477 10.60 3.38 -13.51
N SER A 478 10.31 2.18 -12.98
CA SER A 478 10.73 0.90 -13.57
C SER A 478 9.84 0.46 -14.73
N VAL A 479 8.53 0.71 -14.65
CA VAL A 479 7.57 0.46 -15.75
C VAL A 479 7.76 1.48 -16.86
N GLY A 480 8.17 2.67 -16.51
CA GLY A 480 8.32 3.82 -17.41
C GLY A 480 7.11 4.76 -17.35
N LEU A 481 7.39 6.03 -17.08
CA LEU A 481 6.34 7.04 -16.89
C LEU A 481 5.44 7.21 -18.11
N ALA A 482 5.99 7.03 -19.32
CA ALA A 482 5.21 7.09 -20.56
C ALA A 482 4.12 6.01 -20.56
N HIS A 483 4.47 4.77 -20.22
CA HIS A 483 3.51 3.67 -20.20
C HIS A 483 2.44 3.87 -19.10
N ILE A 484 2.84 4.26 -17.89
CA ILE A 484 1.91 4.58 -16.78
C ILE A 484 0.92 5.68 -17.18
N VAL A 485 1.40 6.77 -17.82
CA VAL A 485 0.54 7.87 -18.27
C VAL A 485 -0.41 7.40 -19.38
N THR A 486 0.05 6.55 -20.30
CA THR A 486 -0.78 5.95 -21.34
C THR A 486 -1.90 5.09 -20.74
N VAL A 487 -1.56 4.19 -19.82
CA VAL A 487 -2.55 3.34 -19.11
C VAL A 487 -3.63 4.19 -18.43
N LEU A 488 -3.22 5.18 -17.62
CA LEU A 488 -4.16 6.06 -16.93
C LEU A 488 -5.03 6.87 -17.89
N SER A 489 -4.46 7.36 -19.01
CA SER A 489 -5.20 8.13 -19.99
C SER A 489 -6.23 7.27 -20.72
N ASN A 490 -5.90 6.03 -21.06
CA ASN A 490 -6.83 5.09 -21.69
C ASN A 490 -7.94 4.68 -20.72
N LEU A 491 -7.63 4.40 -19.45
CA LEU A 491 -8.63 4.16 -18.41
C LEU A 491 -9.58 5.36 -18.27
N ALA A 492 -9.04 6.58 -18.22
CA ALA A 492 -9.86 7.79 -18.15
C ALA A 492 -10.78 7.95 -19.37
N THR A 493 -10.30 7.59 -20.56
CA THR A 493 -11.09 7.64 -21.79
C THR A 493 -12.22 6.61 -21.76
N THR A 494 -11.92 5.36 -21.38
CA THR A 494 -12.91 4.27 -21.37
C THR A 494 -13.99 4.49 -20.32
N TYR A 495 -13.61 4.85 -19.09
CA TYR A 495 -14.59 5.02 -17.99
C TYR A 495 -15.25 6.38 -17.97
N GLY A 496 -14.65 7.42 -18.56
CA GLY A 496 -15.16 8.80 -18.50
C GLY A 496 -15.16 9.36 -17.07
N GLU A 497 -14.40 8.80 -16.15
CA GLU A 497 -14.37 9.18 -14.76
C GLU A 497 -13.12 9.96 -14.36
N ASP A 498 -13.29 11.03 -13.56
CA ASP A 498 -12.20 11.82 -13.01
C ASP A 498 -11.28 11.01 -12.06
N ARG A 499 -11.73 9.84 -11.59
CA ARG A 499 -10.91 8.89 -10.81
C ARG A 499 -9.56 8.60 -11.48
N TYR A 500 -9.54 8.45 -12.79
CA TYR A 500 -8.35 8.09 -13.57
C TYR A 500 -7.57 9.30 -14.10
N ARG A 501 -7.95 10.55 -13.72
CA ARG A 501 -7.17 11.73 -14.11
C ARG A 501 -5.71 11.55 -13.76
N VAL A 502 -4.84 11.79 -14.73
CA VAL A 502 -3.39 11.65 -14.54
C VAL A 502 -2.87 12.79 -13.66
N SER A 503 -2.11 12.45 -12.64
CA SER A 503 -1.45 13.44 -11.78
C SER A 503 -0.64 14.46 -12.60
N PRO A 504 -0.79 15.76 -12.33
CA PRO A 504 0.03 16.79 -12.99
C PRO A 504 1.52 16.55 -12.83
N LEU A 505 1.95 15.96 -11.70
CA LEU A 505 3.36 15.66 -11.47
C LEU A 505 3.87 14.54 -12.38
N LEU A 506 3.07 13.49 -12.63
CA LEU A 506 3.42 12.45 -13.61
C LEU A 506 3.62 13.04 -15.01
N ARG A 507 2.66 13.87 -15.47
CA ARG A 507 2.76 14.53 -16.78
C ARG A 507 3.99 15.44 -16.86
N ARG A 508 4.25 16.23 -15.80
CA ARG A 508 5.40 17.14 -15.74
C ARG A 508 6.73 16.39 -15.78
N LYS A 509 6.85 15.29 -15.02
CA LYS A 509 8.03 14.42 -15.01
C LYS A 509 8.27 13.80 -16.38
N LEU A 510 7.22 13.25 -17.00
CA LEU A 510 7.30 12.69 -18.34
C LEU A 510 7.75 13.71 -19.38
N ALA A 511 7.12 14.89 -19.40
CA ALA A 511 7.47 15.95 -20.34
C ALA A 511 8.90 16.47 -20.17
N GLY A 512 9.41 16.47 -18.94
CA GLY A 512 10.79 16.86 -18.62
C GLY A 512 11.83 15.73 -18.76
N GLY A 513 11.43 14.52 -19.18
CA GLY A 513 12.33 13.36 -19.26
C GLY A 513 12.93 12.92 -17.93
N ALA A 514 12.29 13.29 -16.81
CA ALA A 514 12.79 13.06 -15.46
C ALA A 514 12.09 11.85 -14.80
N ARG A 515 12.82 11.20 -13.87
CA ARG A 515 12.28 10.15 -12.98
C ARG A 515 11.93 10.72 -11.61
N PHE A 516 11.27 9.92 -10.75
CA PHE A 516 11.05 10.26 -9.35
C PHE A 516 12.31 10.04 -8.52
N HIS A 517 13.04 8.96 -8.84
CA HIS A 517 14.32 8.61 -8.24
C HIS A 517 15.38 8.66 -9.33
N GLY A 518 16.35 9.52 -9.16
CA GLY A 518 17.46 9.75 -10.08
C GLY A 518 18.57 8.73 -9.95
#